data_36bb34efb95d505b6601c4d95211d38f
#
_entry.id   36bb34efb95d505b6601c4d95211d38f
#
_cell.length_a   1.000
_cell.length_b   1.000
_cell.length_c   1.000
_cell.angle_alpha   90.00
_cell.angle_beta   90.00
_cell.angle_gamma   90.00
#
_symmetry.space_group_name_H-M   'P 1'
#
loop_
_entity.id
_entity.type
_entity.pdbx_description
1 polymer ?
#
loop_
_entity_poly.entity_id
_entity_poly.type
_entity_poly.pdbx_seq_one_letter_code
_entity_poly.pdbx_strand_id
1 'polypeptide(L)'
;MQEPIILHINTALNEAYVGLSVGNQLVDKLDNNSPMDHASFLQPAIKEICKKNGYPLSSIHAVSVINGPGSYTGLRVGLSAAKGICYSMNIPLICIN
;
A
#
# COMPACT_ATOMS: atom_id res chain seq x y z
N MET A 1 -23.96 -5.77 2.76
CA MET A 1 -22.61 -6.05 3.26
C MET A 1 -21.58 -5.35 2.37
N GLN A 2 -20.68 -4.59 2.98
CA GLN A 2 -19.65 -3.91 2.18
C GLN A 2 -18.53 -4.87 1.84
N GLU A 3 -18.03 -4.79 0.62
CA GLU A 3 -16.84 -5.51 0.24
C GLU A 3 -15.61 -4.87 0.88
N PRO A 4 -14.61 -5.67 1.28
CA PRO A 4 -13.42 -5.11 1.92
C PRO A 4 -12.61 -4.24 0.96
N ILE A 5 -12.17 -3.10 1.46
CA ILE A 5 -11.30 -2.19 0.74
C ILE A 5 -9.89 -2.39 1.31
N ILE A 6 -8.97 -2.81 0.45
CA ILE A 6 -7.61 -3.14 0.87
C ILE A 6 -6.61 -2.29 0.12
N LEU A 7 -5.70 -1.69 0.88
CA LEU A 7 -4.57 -0.95 0.33
C LEU A 7 -3.38 -1.92 0.24
N HIS A 8 -2.80 -2.06 -0.94
CA HIS A 8 -1.68 -2.96 -1.19
C HIS A 8 -0.40 -2.17 -1.38
N ILE A 9 0.66 -2.57 -0.68
CA ILE A 9 1.96 -1.92 -0.75
C ILE A 9 3.02 -2.93 -1.14
N ASN A 10 3.78 -2.63 -2.17
CA ASN A 10 4.93 -3.43 -2.57
C ASN A 10 6.13 -2.52 -2.82
N THR A 11 7.12 -2.60 -1.93
CA THR A 11 8.39 -1.91 -2.08
C THR A 11 9.56 -2.91 -2.11
N ALA A 12 9.24 -4.18 -2.31
CA ALA A 12 10.23 -5.27 -2.32
C ALA A 12 11.03 -5.31 -3.62
N LEU A 13 10.42 -4.88 -4.72
CA LEU A 13 11.02 -4.97 -6.05
C LEU A 13 11.64 -3.64 -6.46
N ASN A 14 12.38 -3.65 -7.58
CA ASN A 14 12.94 -2.42 -8.15
C ASN A 14 11.86 -1.40 -8.48
N GLU A 15 10.71 -1.89 -8.94
CA GLU A 15 9.54 -1.05 -9.18
C GLU A 15 8.58 -1.21 -8.02
N ALA A 16 8.41 -0.14 -7.25
CA ALA A 16 7.43 -0.13 -6.17
C ALA A 16 6.04 0.14 -6.72
N TYR A 17 5.02 -0.31 -6.00
CA TYR A 17 3.66 0.07 -6.35
C TYR A 17 2.76 0.17 -5.12
N VAL A 18 1.66 0.91 -5.30
CA VAL A 18 0.55 0.96 -4.37
C VAL A 18 -0.69 0.57 -5.14
N GLY A 19 -1.47 -0.33 -4.60
CA GLY A 19 -2.72 -0.79 -5.23
C GLY A 19 -3.89 -0.59 -4.30
N LEU A 20 -5.07 -0.53 -4.88
CA LEU A 20 -6.31 -0.42 -4.13
C LEU A 20 -7.30 -1.43 -4.69
N SER A 21 -7.80 -2.32 -3.84
CA SER A 21 -8.78 -3.30 -4.25
C SER A 21 -10.06 -3.15 -3.44
N VAL A 22 -11.17 -3.51 -4.09
CA VAL A 22 -12.50 -3.56 -3.46
C VAL A 22 -13.06 -4.94 -3.76
N GLY A 23 -13.29 -5.73 -2.72
CA GLY A 23 -13.63 -7.13 -2.88
C GLY A 23 -12.51 -7.88 -3.61
N ASN A 24 -12.84 -8.53 -4.69
CA ASN A 24 -11.88 -9.31 -5.48
C ASN A 24 -11.28 -8.54 -6.65
N GLN A 25 -11.58 -7.24 -6.76
CA GLN A 25 -11.15 -6.46 -7.92
C GLN A 25 -10.12 -5.44 -7.55
N LEU A 26 -9.03 -5.38 -8.32
CA LEU A 26 -8.07 -4.31 -8.23
C LEU A 26 -8.66 -3.09 -8.94
N VAL A 27 -8.92 -2.03 -8.18
CA VAL A 27 -9.57 -0.82 -8.69
C VAL A 27 -8.55 0.11 -9.34
N ASP A 28 -7.37 0.22 -8.75
CA ASP A 28 -6.34 1.12 -9.24
C ASP A 28 -4.96 0.67 -8.76
N LYS A 29 -3.94 1.10 -9.47
CA LYS A 29 -2.55 0.79 -9.13
C LYS A 29 -1.67 1.94 -9.59
N LEU A 30 -0.78 2.39 -8.72
CA LEU A 30 0.21 3.41 -9.04
C LEU A 30 1.60 2.82 -8.91
N ASP A 31 2.39 2.92 -9.97
CA ASP A 31 3.75 2.41 -10.00
C ASP A 31 4.76 3.54 -9.85
N ASN A 32 5.92 3.23 -9.28
CA ASN A 32 7.01 4.19 -9.20
C ASN A 32 7.75 4.24 -10.54
N ASN A 33 7.28 5.10 -11.43
CA ASN A 33 7.84 5.27 -12.77
C ASN A 33 8.90 6.36 -12.86
N SER A 34 9.18 7.03 -11.75
CA SER A 34 10.18 8.09 -11.72
C SER A 34 11.43 7.59 -11.02
N PRO A 35 12.58 8.31 -11.15
CA PRO A 35 13.80 7.93 -10.44
C PRO A 35 13.74 8.17 -8.92
N MET A 36 12.59 8.54 -8.38
CA MET A 36 12.40 8.67 -6.93
C MET A 36 12.64 7.34 -6.23
N ASP A 37 13.24 7.39 -5.05
CA ASP A 37 13.34 6.18 -4.23
C ASP A 37 11.96 5.79 -3.69
N HIS A 38 11.85 4.57 -3.18
CA HIS A 38 10.57 4.03 -2.74
C HIS A 38 9.98 4.80 -1.55
N ALA A 39 10.83 5.32 -0.67
CA ALA A 39 10.36 6.10 0.48
C ALA A 39 9.71 7.41 0.03
N SER A 40 10.32 8.09 -0.93
CA SER A 40 9.77 9.34 -1.47
C SER A 40 8.50 9.12 -2.28
N PHE A 41 8.40 7.98 -2.95
CA PHE A 41 7.24 7.61 -3.76
C PHE A 41 6.02 7.26 -2.90
N LEU A 42 6.23 6.53 -1.80
CA LEU A 42 5.17 5.77 -1.15
C LEU A 42 4.06 6.63 -0.55
N GLN A 43 4.39 7.61 0.29
CA GLN A 43 3.38 8.42 0.97
C GLN A 43 2.53 9.25 0.00
N PRO A 44 3.12 9.95 -0.99
CA PRO A 44 2.30 10.65 -1.97
C PRO A 44 1.41 9.71 -2.79
N ALA A 45 1.91 8.52 -3.13
CA ALA A 45 1.15 7.55 -3.90
C ALA A 45 -0.07 7.04 -3.12
N ILE A 46 0.08 6.79 -1.83
CA ILE A 46 -1.03 6.37 -0.97
C ILE A 46 -2.12 7.45 -0.94
N LYS A 47 -1.71 8.70 -0.74
CA LYS A 47 -2.66 9.82 -0.75
C LYS A 47 -3.36 9.95 -2.09
N GLU A 48 -2.61 9.85 -3.17
CA GLU A 48 -3.17 10.03 -4.51
C GLU A 48 -4.16 8.92 -4.86
N ILE A 49 -3.83 7.67 -4.59
CA ILE A 49 -4.71 6.55 -4.95
C ILE A 49 -6.03 6.61 -4.18
N CYS A 50 -5.97 6.99 -2.93
CA CYS A 50 -7.17 7.15 -2.10
C CYS A 50 -8.03 8.31 -2.61
N LYS A 51 -7.41 9.46 -2.86
CA LYS A 51 -8.12 10.66 -3.32
C LYS A 51 -8.74 10.44 -4.70
N LYS A 52 -7.97 9.89 -5.62
CA LYS A 52 -8.38 9.68 -7.01
C LYS A 52 -9.60 8.76 -7.10
N ASN A 53 -9.69 7.79 -6.21
CA ASN A 53 -10.74 6.77 -6.26
C ASN A 53 -11.88 7.02 -5.26
N GLY A 54 -11.80 8.11 -4.52
CA GLY A 54 -12.87 8.46 -3.59
C GLY A 54 -12.95 7.61 -2.33
N TYR A 55 -11.86 6.94 -1.98
CA TYR A 55 -11.78 6.14 -0.75
C TYR A 55 -10.82 6.79 0.23
N PRO A 56 -11.33 7.53 1.23
CA PRO A 56 -10.44 8.11 2.24
C PRO A 56 -9.73 7.00 3.02
N LEU A 57 -8.59 7.32 3.59
CA LEU A 57 -7.81 6.33 4.35
C LEU A 57 -8.64 5.69 5.46
N SER A 58 -9.56 6.44 6.05
CA SER A 58 -10.46 5.94 7.10
C SER A 58 -11.42 4.86 6.61
N SER A 59 -11.61 4.70 5.30
CA SER A 59 -12.48 3.67 4.74
C SER A 59 -11.75 2.36 4.45
N ILE A 60 -10.43 2.32 4.59
CA ILE A 60 -9.63 1.13 4.32
C ILE A 60 -9.84 0.10 5.43
N HIS A 61 -10.10 -1.15 5.05
CA HIS A 61 -10.35 -2.23 6.00
C HIS A 61 -9.10 -2.98 6.41
N ALA A 62 -8.09 -3.01 5.54
CA ALA A 62 -6.84 -3.70 5.81
C ALA A 62 -5.74 -3.16 4.89
N VAL A 63 -4.49 -3.35 5.29
CA VAL A 63 -3.34 -3.03 4.44
C VAL A 63 -2.56 -4.32 4.22
N SER A 64 -2.27 -4.65 2.95
CA SER A 64 -1.39 -5.76 2.63
C SER A 64 -0.01 -5.19 2.26
N VAL A 65 1.04 -5.88 2.65
CA VAL A 65 2.41 -5.49 2.33
C VAL A 65 3.20 -6.72 1.91
N ILE A 66 3.96 -6.58 0.82
CA ILE A 66 4.87 -7.65 0.40
C ILE A 66 6.09 -7.59 1.30
N ASN A 67 6.34 -8.69 2.01
CA ASN A 67 7.39 -8.77 3.02
C ASN A 67 8.59 -9.62 2.58
N GLY A 68 8.68 -9.91 1.30
CA GLY A 68 9.82 -10.62 0.73
C GLY A 68 9.41 -11.66 -0.29
N PRO A 69 10.37 -12.19 -1.05
CA PRO A 69 11.76 -11.75 -1.08
C PRO A 69 11.93 -10.38 -1.75
N GLY A 70 13.01 -9.70 -1.42
CA GLY A 70 13.29 -8.38 -1.98
C GLY A 70 14.44 -7.69 -1.25
N SER A 71 14.70 -6.43 -1.61
CA SER A 71 15.77 -5.68 -0.96
C SER A 71 15.39 -5.35 0.49
N TYR A 72 16.34 -5.46 1.38
CA TYR A 72 16.11 -5.20 2.80
C TYR A 72 15.59 -3.78 3.05
N THR A 73 16.22 -2.80 2.42
CA THR A 73 15.83 -1.39 2.56
C THR A 73 14.40 -1.16 2.04
N GLY A 74 14.10 -1.70 0.86
CA GLY A 74 12.77 -1.57 0.28
C GLY A 74 11.70 -2.22 1.14
N LEU A 75 11.96 -3.43 1.64
CA LEU A 75 11.01 -4.12 2.51
C LEU A 75 10.68 -3.31 3.77
N ARG A 76 11.69 -2.68 4.35
CA ARG A 76 11.48 -1.88 5.56
C ARG A 76 10.63 -0.64 5.30
N VAL A 77 10.81 0.00 4.14
CA VAL A 77 10.00 1.18 3.76
C VAL A 77 8.53 0.83 3.74
N GLY A 78 8.18 -0.24 3.03
CA GLY A 78 6.78 -0.66 2.91
C GLY A 78 6.19 -1.13 4.22
N LEU A 79 6.93 -1.94 4.96
CA LEU A 79 6.46 -2.49 6.23
C LEU A 79 6.23 -1.39 7.27
N SER A 80 7.15 -0.42 7.35
CA SER A 80 6.99 0.70 8.28
C SER A 80 5.75 1.54 7.96
N ALA A 81 5.53 1.84 6.68
CA ALA A 81 4.36 2.61 6.26
C ALA A 81 3.07 1.84 6.55
N ALA A 82 3.05 0.54 6.23
CA ALA A 82 1.87 -0.30 6.46
C ALA A 82 1.54 -0.39 7.95
N LYS A 83 2.55 -0.62 8.79
CA LYS A 83 2.36 -0.68 10.24
C LYS A 83 1.82 0.64 10.80
N GLY A 84 2.35 1.77 10.31
CA GLY A 84 1.90 3.08 10.75
C GLY A 84 0.42 3.30 10.46
N ILE A 85 -0.01 2.96 9.26
CA ILE A 85 -1.42 3.08 8.87
C ILE A 85 -2.30 2.15 9.71
N CYS A 86 -1.92 0.88 9.82
CA CYS A 86 -2.72 -0.10 10.54
C CYS A 86 -2.83 0.24 12.01
N TYR A 87 -1.75 0.71 12.62
CA TYR A 87 -1.77 1.14 14.01
C TYR A 87 -2.69 2.33 14.21
N SER A 88 -2.53 3.37 13.37
CA SER A 88 -3.31 4.61 13.56
C SER A 88 -4.79 4.42 13.25
N MET A 89 -5.13 3.54 12.31
CA MET A 89 -6.52 3.29 11.91
C MET A 89 -7.15 2.10 12.62
N ASN A 90 -6.36 1.37 13.40
CA ASN A 90 -6.81 0.16 14.12
C ASN A 90 -7.38 -0.88 13.14
N ILE A 91 -6.65 -1.15 12.08
CA ILE A 91 -7.02 -2.13 11.06
C ILE A 91 -5.92 -3.18 10.92
N PRO A 92 -6.25 -4.38 10.42
CA PRO A 92 -5.27 -5.46 10.32
C PRO A 92 -4.22 -5.24 9.24
N LEU A 93 -3.04 -5.77 9.50
CA LEU A 93 -1.92 -5.82 8.58
C LEU A 93 -1.80 -7.24 8.03
N ILE A 94 -1.72 -7.35 6.70
CA ILE A 94 -1.54 -8.64 6.02
C ILE A 94 -0.16 -8.66 5.39
N CYS A 95 0.71 -9.53 5.90
CA CYS A 95 2.05 -9.69 5.32
C CYS A 95 2.05 -10.82 4.31
N ILE A 96 2.58 -10.56 3.13
CA ILE A 96 2.64 -11.52 2.03
C ILE A 96 4.10 -11.78 1.70
N ASN A 97 4.49 -13.05 1.73
CA ASN A 97 5.84 -13.48 1.36
C ASN A 97 5.88 -14.03 -0.05
#